data_371b53037055456cfac57932ae96bc5e
#
_entry.id   371b53037055456cfac57932ae96bc5e
#
_cell.length_a   1.000
_cell.length_b   1.000
_cell.length_c   1.000
_cell.angle_alpha   90.00
_cell.angle_beta   90.00
_cell.angle_gamma   90.00
#
_symmetry.space_group_name_H-M   'P 1'
#
loop_
_entity.id
_entity.type
_entity.pdbx_description
1 polymer ?
#
loop_
_entity_poly.entity_id
_entity_poly.type
_entity_poly.pdbx_seq_one_letter_code
_entity_poly.pdbx_strand_id
1 'polypeptide(L)'
;MTPAYDEVYLAGARQALGRALDYATCDCGMELNTFYQAFLASRYAGMLERGDFRVTAGMSGIELARRIAAEAGLKTSGAAALPDPSERTGRGAEYWAGWALAWYQWKTTATFAEIDGVVPIERVVGLYSPYHEMDITAFGAKMDALHREARPETELKRRRRMVGLTQKNLSERSGVPLRSIQRYEQRQKDINKASFDTVVALAVALYCPNPLQLMERVPAAPDQR
;
A
#
# COMPACT_ATOMS: atom_id res chain seq x y z
N MET A 1 -5.38 13.86 0.92
CA MET A 1 -4.12 13.16 1.25
C MET A 1 -3.06 13.66 0.29
N THR A 2 -1.87 13.87 0.77
CA THR A 2 -0.72 14.17 -0.10
C THR A 2 -0.19 12.82 -0.59
N PRO A 3 0.02 12.60 -1.89
CA PRO A 3 0.58 11.35 -2.41
C PRO A 3 2.03 11.16 -1.93
N ALA A 4 2.54 9.91 -2.06
CA ALA A 4 3.85 9.55 -1.55
C ALA A 4 5.00 10.32 -2.21
N TYR A 5 4.84 10.67 -3.49
CA TYR A 5 5.81 11.41 -4.30
C TYR A 5 5.11 12.10 -5.47
N ASP A 6 5.86 12.90 -6.23
CA ASP A 6 5.34 13.64 -7.38
C ASP A 6 4.74 12.70 -8.43
N GLU A 7 3.56 13.05 -8.95
CA GLU A 7 2.79 12.24 -9.90
C GLU A 7 3.56 11.94 -11.20
N VAL A 8 4.52 12.79 -11.57
CA VAL A 8 5.36 12.60 -12.75
C VAL A 8 6.10 11.25 -12.76
N TYR A 9 6.41 10.70 -11.58
CA TYR A 9 7.07 9.41 -11.42
C TYR A 9 6.12 8.22 -11.34
N LEU A 10 4.82 8.46 -11.16
CA LEU A 10 3.84 7.40 -10.95
C LEU A 10 3.74 6.43 -12.14
N ALA A 11 3.70 6.96 -13.36
CA ALA A 11 3.62 6.12 -14.56
C ALA A 11 4.80 5.15 -14.65
N GLY A 12 6.01 5.63 -14.36
CA GLY A 12 7.22 4.81 -14.34
C GLY A 12 7.21 3.75 -13.23
N ALA A 13 6.79 4.13 -12.03
CA ALA A 13 6.67 3.19 -10.89
C ALA A 13 5.68 2.05 -11.19
N ARG A 14 4.52 2.38 -11.75
CA ARG A 14 3.49 1.42 -12.17
C ARG A 14 4.03 0.44 -13.21
N GLN A 15 4.71 0.96 -14.25
CA GLN A 15 5.30 0.12 -15.31
C GLN A 15 6.43 -0.75 -14.78
N ALA A 16 7.31 -0.20 -13.95
CA ALA A 16 8.44 -0.93 -13.38
C ALA A 16 7.97 -2.12 -12.53
N LEU A 17 7.05 -1.91 -11.57
CA LEU A 17 6.56 -2.99 -10.73
C LEU A 17 5.69 -3.98 -11.50
N GLY A 18 4.81 -3.49 -12.37
CA GLY A 18 3.97 -4.36 -13.22
C GLY A 18 4.82 -5.29 -14.08
N ARG A 19 5.81 -4.74 -14.80
CA ARG A 19 6.68 -5.55 -15.65
C ARG A 19 7.63 -6.44 -14.85
N ALA A 20 8.02 -6.04 -13.64
CA ALA A 20 8.87 -6.87 -12.80
C ALA A 20 8.13 -8.13 -12.33
N LEU A 21 6.87 -8.01 -11.87
CA LEU A 21 6.05 -9.16 -11.47
C LEU A 21 5.78 -10.08 -12.67
N ASP A 22 5.31 -9.52 -13.78
CA ASP A 22 5.02 -10.28 -14.99
C ASP A 22 6.25 -11.06 -15.51
N TYR A 23 7.41 -10.40 -15.59
CA TYR A 23 8.64 -11.05 -16.03
C TYR A 23 9.09 -12.17 -15.08
N ALA A 24 9.09 -11.92 -13.78
CA ALA A 24 9.51 -12.91 -12.80
C ALA A 24 8.63 -14.16 -12.82
N THR A 25 7.32 -13.99 -12.90
CA THR A 25 6.37 -15.10 -12.83
C THR A 25 6.19 -15.79 -14.18
N CYS A 26 5.89 -15.01 -15.20
CA CYS A 26 5.50 -15.56 -16.50
C CYS A 26 6.69 -15.90 -17.41
N ASP A 27 7.75 -15.09 -17.38
CA ASP A 27 8.92 -15.33 -18.24
C ASP A 27 9.97 -16.23 -17.54
N CYS A 28 10.18 -16.04 -16.22
CA CYS A 28 11.17 -16.81 -15.47
C CYS A 28 10.57 -17.98 -14.69
N GLY A 29 9.25 -18.16 -14.64
CA GLY A 29 8.59 -19.26 -13.93
C GLY A 29 8.76 -19.23 -12.41
N MET A 30 9.05 -18.06 -11.85
CA MET A 30 9.13 -17.91 -10.40
C MET A 30 7.74 -17.96 -9.78
N GLU A 31 7.64 -18.53 -8.59
CA GLU A 31 6.41 -18.47 -7.81
C GLU A 31 6.17 -17.02 -7.36
N LEU A 32 4.94 -16.53 -7.55
CA LEU A 32 4.56 -15.13 -7.37
C LEU A 32 4.91 -14.59 -5.98
N ASN A 33 4.48 -15.29 -4.94
CA ASN A 33 4.70 -14.85 -3.56
C ASN A 33 6.19 -14.85 -3.22
N THR A 34 6.93 -15.89 -3.62
CA THR A 34 8.38 -15.97 -3.40
C THR A 34 9.10 -14.76 -4.00
N PHE A 35 8.78 -14.39 -5.23
CA PHE A 35 9.37 -13.20 -5.84
C PHE A 35 8.90 -11.91 -5.16
N TYR A 36 7.61 -11.82 -4.81
CA TYR A 36 7.08 -10.62 -4.18
C TYR A 36 7.65 -10.40 -2.78
N GLN A 37 7.84 -11.45 -1.98
CA GLN A 37 8.53 -11.35 -0.68
C GLN A 37 10.00 -10.93 -0.84
N ALA A 38 10.69 -11.41 -1.87
CA ALA A 38 12.02 -10.93 -2.21
C ALA A 38 12.04 -9.44 -2.59
N PHE A 39 11.03 -8.97 -3.35
CA PHE A 39 10.84 -7.56 -3.63
C PHE A 39 10.65 -6.75 -2.34
N LEU A 40 9.75 -7.18 -1.43
CA LEU A 40 9.48 -6.50 -0.16
C LEU A 40 10.75 -6.37 0.71
N ALA A 41 11.59 -7.39 0.72
CA ALA A 41 12.85 -7.41 1.47
C ALA A 41 13.98 -6.59 0.80
N SER A 42 13.85 -6.30 -0.50
CA SER A 42 14.88 -5.60 -1.26
C SER A 42 14.87 -4.09 -1.00
N ARG A 43 16.02 -3.44 -1.27
CA ARG A 43 16.10 -1.97 -1.27
C ARG A 43 15.16 -1.31 -2.29
N TYR A 44 14.75 -2.03 -3.33
CA TYR A 44 13.94 -1.49 -4.43
C TYR A 44 12.50 -1.20 -4.01
N ALA A 45 11.94 -1.92 -3.03
CA ALA A 45 10.63 -1.61 -2.47
C ALA A 45 10.62 -0.18 -1.91
N GLY A 46 11.56 0.14 -1.02
CA GLY A 46 11.66 1.49 -0.45
C GLY A 46 12.05 2.57 -1.46
N MET A 47 12.77 2.22 -2.54
CA MET A 47 13.04 3.17 -3.64
C MET A 47 11.76 3.51 -4.41
N LEU A 48 10.94 2.51 -4.75
CA LEU A 48 9.64 2.73 -5.40
C LEU A 48 8.68 3.51 -4.51
N GLU A 49 8.64 3.21 -3.21
CA GLU A 49 7.79 3.90 -2.23
C GLU A 49 8.06 5.40 -2.13
N ARG A 50 9.30 5.82 -2.43
CA ARG A 50 9.71 7.23 -2.44
C ARG A 50 9.74 7.87 -3.83
N GLY A 51 9.38 7.12 -4.87
CA GLY A 51 9.43 7.61 -6.25
C GLY A 51 10.86 7.86 -6.75
N ASP A 52 11.84 7.09 -6.29
CA ASP A 52 13.24 7.27 -6.66
C ASP A 52 13.41 7.11 -8.19
N PHE A 53 13.91 8.18 -8.83
CA PHE A 53 14.04 8.26 -10.29
C PHE A 53 14.92 7.14 -10.88
N ARG A 54 15.86 6.60 -10.12
CA ARG A 54 16.73 5.50 -10.55
C ARG A 54 15.93 4.23 -10.85
N VAL A 55 14.78 4.06 -10.21
CA VAL A 55 13.88 2.91 -10.45
C VAL A 55 12.71 3.33 -11.34
N THR A 56 12.11 4.48 -11.09
CA THR A 56 10.90 4.90 -11.80
C THR A 56 11.16 5.35 -13.25
N ALA A 57 12.36 5.86 -13.54
CA ALA A 57 12.74 6.36 -14.87
C ALA A 57 14.05 5.75 -15.40
N GLY A 58 14.92 5.29 -14.52
CA GLY A 58 16.26 4.83 -14.88
C GLY A 58 16.41 3.31 -15.03
N MET A 59 15.33 2.53 -14.82
CA MET A 59 15.41 1.06 -14.82
C MET A 59 14.17 0.45 -15.46
N SER A 60 14.36 -0.54 -16.33
CA SER A 60 13.23 -1.32 -16.84
C SER A 60 12.71 -2.29 -15.77
N GLY A 61 11.41 -2.68 -15.87
CA GLY A 61 10.86 -3.68 -14.94
C GLY A 61 11.56 -5.04 -15.04
N ILE A 62 12.07 -5.43 -16.21
CA ILE A 62 12.89 -6.65 -16.38
C ILE A 62 14.22 -6.53 -15.61
N GLU A 63 14.87 -5.39 -15.72
CA GLU A 63 16.11 -5.15 -14.97
C GLU A 63 15.84 -5.13 -13.47
N LEU A 64 14.75 -4.49 -13.04
CA LEU A 64 14.32 -4.48 -11.65
C LEU A 64 14.13 -5.91 -11.12
N ALA A 65 13.41 -6.76 -11.87
CA ALA A 65 13.18 -8.16 -11.48
C ALA A 65 14.49 -8.94 -11.36
N ARG A 66 15.40 -8.79 -12.32
CA ARG A 66 16.72 -9.46 -12.30
C ARG A 66 17.56 -9.03 -11.09
N ARG A 67 17.54 -7.75 -10.76
CA ARG A 67 18.30 -7.22 -9.59
C ARG A 67 17.70 -7.70 -8.27
N ILE A 68 16.38 -7.76 -8.14
CA ILE A 68 15.68 -8.32 -6.97
C ILE A 68 16.05 -9.80 -6.82
N ALA A 69 15.93 -10.59 -7.90
CA ALA A 69 16.24 -12.01 -7.89
C ALA A 69 17.72 -12.27 -7.51
N ALA A 70 18.64 -11.48 -8.05
CA ALA A 70 20.07 -11.57 -7.72
C ALA A 70 20.35 -11.22 -6.25
N GLU A 71 19.74 -10.16 -5.72
CA GLU A 71 19.88 -9.73 -4.31
C GLU A 71 19.34 -10.79 -3.34
N ALA A 72 18.26 -11.49 -3.73
CA ALA A 72 17.64 -12.55 -2.94
C ALA A 72 18.24 -13.95 -3.18
N GLY A 73 19.20 -14.10 -4.10
CA GLY A 73 19.76 -15.40 -4.47
C GLY A 73 18.75 -16.35 -5.13
N LEU A 74 17.68 -15.81 -5.74
CA LEU A 74 16.68 -16.61 -6.43
C LEU A 74 17.24 -17.12 -7.76
N LYS A 75 17.10 -18.42 -7.99
CA LYS A 75 17.47 -19.03 -9.27
C LYS A 75 16.37 -18.76 -10.30
N THR A 76 16.72 -18.19 -11.42
CA THR A 76 15.86 -18.18 -12.59
C THR A 76 15.84 -19.57 -13.18
N SER A 77 14.72 -20.28 -13.09
CA SER A 77 14.54 -21.56 -13.77
C SER A 77 14.51 -21.29 -15.26
N GLY A 78 15.62 -21.63 -15.95
CA GLY A 78 15.69 -21.61 -17.40
C GLY A 78 16.12 -20.28 -18.03
N ALA A 79 17.42 -20.08 -18.10
CA ALA A 79 18.03 -19.24 -19.14
C ALA A 79 18.01 -19.94 -20.53
N ALA A 80 17.07 -20.86 -20.78
CA ALA A 80 16.78 -21.36 -22.11
C ALA A 80 15.98 -20.30 -22.84
N ALA A 81 16.58 -19.72 -23.90
CA ALA A 81 16.01 -18.81 -24.89
C ALA A 81 14.66 -18.21 -24.44
N LEU A 82 14.73 -17.13 -23.65
CA LEU A 82 13.52 -16.40 -23.25
C LEU A 82 12.82 -15.98 -24.54
N PRO A 83 11.49 -16.29 -24.71
CA PRO A 83 10.76 -15.73 -25.81
C PRO A 83 10.95 -14.21 -25.80
N ASP A 84 11.10 -13.61 -26.96
CA ASP A 84 11.26 -12.16 -27.06
C ASP A 84 10.10 -11.51 -26.29
N PRO A 85 10.37 -10.64 -25.30
CA PRO A 85 9.32 -9.96 -24.54
C PRO A 85 8.33 -9.20 -25.42
N SER A 86 8.69 -8.92 -26.70
CA SER A 86 7.81 -8.31 -27.71
C SER A 86 6.77 -9.28 -28.27
N GLU A 87 6.95 -10.60 -28.14
CA GLU A 87 6.00 -11.60 -28.66
C GLU A 87 4.77 -11.81 -27.77
N ARG A 88 4.82 -11.32 -26.51
CA ARG A 88 3.67 -11.39 -25.61
C ARG A 88 2.76 -10.19 -25.83
N THR A 89 1.65 -10.43 -26.50
CA THR A 89 0.63 -9.42 -26.83
C THR A 89 -0.34 -9.07 -25.68
N GLY A 90 -0.18 -9.64 -24.49
CA GLY A 90 -1.07 -9.41 -23.35
C GLY A 90 -0.35 -9.06 -22.05
N ARG A 91 -0.80 -8.02 -21.38
CA ARG A 91 -0.43 -7.71 -20.00
C ARG A 91 -1.35 -8.51 -19.08
N GLY A 92 -0.82 -9.57 -18.45
CA GLY A 92 -1.58 -10.49 -17.60
C GLY A 92 -1.98 -9.90 -16.23
N ALA A 93 -2.54 -10.76 -15.40
CA ALA A 93 -3.00 -10.38 -14.06
C ALA A 93 -1.85 -9.95 -13.15
N GLU A 94 -0.67 -10.54 -13.30
CA GLU A 94 0.53 -10.22 -12.54
C GLU A 94 1.07 -8.83 -12.89
N TYR A 95 1.09 -8.49 -14.20
CA TYR A 95 1.42 -7.13 -14.63
C TYR A 95 0.47 -6.12 -14.02
N TRP A 96 -0.84 -6.37 -14.17
CA TRP A 96 -1.86 -5.47 -13.66
C TRP A 96 -1.78 -5.32 -12.14
N ALA A 97 -1.56 -6.39 -11.41
CA ALA A 97 -1.44 -6.34 -9.95
C ALA A 97 -0.29 -5.43 -9.50
N GLY A 98 0.90 -5.58 -10.10
CA GLY A 98 2.02 -4.69 -9.78
C GLY A 98 1.73 -3.23 -10.16
N TRP A 99 1.12 -3.02 -11.33
CA TRP A 99 0.74 -1.71 -11.82
C TRP A 99 -0.30 -1.03 -10.91
N ALA A 100 -1.29 -1.77 -10.43
CA ALA A 100 -2.34 -1.28 -9.54
C ALA A 100 -1.82 -1.06 -8.11
N LEU A 101 -0.94 -1.95 -7.61
CA LEU A 101 -0.32 -1.79 -6.29
C LEU A 101 0.58 -0.56 -6.20
N ALA A 102 1.38 -0.27 -7.23
CA ALA A 102 2.20 0.94 -7.25
C ALA A 102 1.34 2.21 -7.18
N TRP A 103 0.19 2.23 -7.84
CA TRP A 103 -0.77 3.33 -7.72
C TRP A 103 -1.39 3.40 -6.31
N TYR A 104 -1.77 2.26 -5.74
CA TYR A 104 -2.38 2.22 -4.41
C TYR A 104 -1.38 2.66 -3.32
N GLN A 105 -0.14 2.22 -3.41
CA GLN A 105 0.97 2.67 -2.56
C GLN A 105 1.14 4.20 -2.65
N TRP A 106 1.25 4.74 -3.86
CA TRP A 106 1.38 6.17 -4.11
C TRP A 106 0.23 6.97 -3.50
N LYS A 107 -1.01 6.52 -3.68
CA LYS A 107 -2.21 7.16 -3.15
C LYS A 107 -2.26 7.15 -1.63
N THR A 108 -1.89 6.03 -1.00
CA THR A 108 -2.08 5.81 0.44
C THR A 108 -0.85 6.11 1.28
N THR A 109 0.31 6.21 0.67
CA THR A 109 1.64 6.32 1.33
C THR A 109 1.98 5.13 2.24
N ALA A 110 1.18 4.06 2.22
CA ALA A 110 1.49 2.81 2.90
C ALA A 110 2.68 2.13 2.22
N THR A 111 3.53 1.44 2.96
CA THR A 111 4.58 0.62 2.37
C THR A 111 3.98 -0.61 1.69
N PHE A 112 4.69 -1.18 0.71
CA PHE A 112 4.25 -2.43 0.07
C PHE A 112 4.10 -3.56 1.09
N ALA A 113 5.00 -3.64 2.08
CA ALA A 113 4.92 -4.62 3.15
C ALA A 113 3.66 -4.46 4.03
N GLU A 114 3.23 -3.23 4.30
CA GLU A 114 2.00 -2.97 5.06
C GLU A 114 0.74 -3.30 4.26
N ILE A 115 0.79 -3.12 2.94
CA ILE A 115 -0.31 -3.49 2.05
C ILE A 115 -0.41 -5.02 2.01
N ASP A 116 0.71 -5.72 1.78
CA ASP A 116 0.78 -7.19 1.71
C ASP A 116 0.34 -7.86 3.02
N GLY A 117 0.74 -7.30 4.17
CA GLY A 117 0.33 -7.79 5.48
C GLY A 117 -1.18 -7.77 5.74
N VAL A 118 -1.96 -7.13 4.87
CA VAL A 118 -3.43 -7.06 4.94
C VAL A 118 -4.08 -7.72 3.74
N VAL A 119 -3.55 -7.48 2.55
CA VAL A 119 -4.05 -8.02 1.27
C VAL A 119 -2.86 -8.64 0.54
N PRO A 120 -2.61 -9.94 0.73
CA PRO A 120 -1.51 -10.65 0.07
C PRO A 120 -1.56 -10.53 -1.45
N ILE A 121 -0.37 -10.62 -2.08
CA ILE A 121 -0.22 -10.40 -3.53
C ILE A 121 -1.13 -11.31 -4.36
N GLU A 122 -1.35 -12.56 -3.95
CA GLU A 122 -2.22 -13.50 -4.65
C GLU A 122 -3.67 -13.01 -4.66
N ARG A 123 -4.10 -12.40 -3.56
CA ARG A 123 -5.44 -11.81 -3.48
C ARG A 123 -5.57 -10.59 -4.39
N VAL A 124 -4.49 -9.81 -4.54
CA VAL A 124 -4.46 -8.67 -5.48
C VAL A 124 -4.56 -9.16 -6.91
N VAL A 125 -3.79 -10.20 -7.28
CA VAL A 125 -3.88 -10.84 -8.61
C VAL A 125 -5.29 -11.37 -8.85
N GLY A 126 -5.92 -11.99 -7.84
CA GLY A 126 -7.31 -12.45 -7.90
C GLY A 126 -8.36 -11.35 -8.11
N LEU A 127 -8.00 -10.08 -7.90
CA LEU A 127 -8.86 -8.94 -8.20
C LEU A 127 -8.76 -8.49 -9.67
N TYR A 128 -7.92 -9.12 -10.50
CA TYR A 128 -7.77 -8.75 -11.89
C TYR A 128 -9.13 -8.59 -12.59
N SER A 129 -9.95 -9.62 -12.57
CA SER A 129 -11.32 -9.50 -13.05
C SER A 129 -12.28 -9.19 -11.87
N PRO A 130 -13.13 -8.16 -11.95
CA PRO A 130 -13.35 -7.28 -13.11
C PRO A 130 -12.54 -5.97 -13.09
N TYR A 131 -11.67 -5.75 -12.10
CA TYR A 131 -11.08 -4.43 -11.84
C TYR A 131 -10.09 -3.94 -12.92
N HIS A 132 -9.58 -4.81 -13.77
CA HIS A 132 -8.69 -4.40 -14.87
C HIS A 132 -9.44 -3.63 -15.98
N GLU A 133 -10.74 -3.81 -16.09
CA GLU A 133 -11.62 -3.09 -17.04
C GLU A 133 -12.22 -1.81 -16.43
N MET A 134 -12.07 -1.63 -15.11
CA MET A 134 -12.65 -0.52 -14.39
C MET A 134 -11.63 0.61 -14.20
N ASP A 135 -12.14 1.81 -13.83
CA ASP A 135 -11.25 2.87 -13.37
C ASP A 135 -10.45 2.41 -12.15
N ILE A 136 -9.18 2.80 -12.07
CA ILE A 136 -8.26 2.40 -10.99
C ILE A 136 -8.77 2.78 -9.60
N THR A 137 -9.62 3.78 -9.50
CA THR A 137 -10.23 4.17 -8.23
C THR A 137 -11.19 3.12 -7.69
N ALA A 138 -11.82 2.30 -8.54
CA ALA A 138 -12.64 1.17 -8.13
C ALA A 138 -11.81 0.09 -7.44
N PHE A 139 -10.62 -0.24 -7.99
CA PHE A 139 -9.65 -1.09 -7.31
C PHE A 139 -9.25 -0.49 -5.95
N GLY A 140 -8.93 0.81 -5.92
CA GLY A 140 -8.60 1.50 -4.67
C GLY A 140 -9.70 1.39 -3.62
N ALA A 141 -10.95 1.59 -4.01
CA ALA A 141 -12.11 1.44 -3.10
C ALA A 141 -12.25 0.01 -2.57
N LYS A 142 -11.99 -1.01 -3.42
CA LYS A 142 -11.97 -2.42 -2.99
C LYS A 142 -10.85 -2.70 -2.00
N MET A 143 -9.63 -2.23 -2.27
CA MET A 143 -8.50 -2.36 -1.35
C MET A 143 -8.80 -1.68 -0.01
N ASP A 144 -9.36 -0.46 -0.03
CA ASP A 144 -9.77 0.26 1.17
C ASP A 144 -10.82 -0.53 1.98
N ALA A 145 -11.78 -1.20 1.31
CA ALA A 145 -12.76 -2.08 1.96
C ALA A 145 -12.09 -3.28 2.64
N LEU A 146 -11.19 -3.96 1.94
CA LEU A 146 -10.44 -5.10 2.49
C LEU A 146 -9.59 -4.71 3.71
N HIS A 147 -8.94 -3.54 3.66
CA HIS A 147 -8.19 -3.02 4.80
C HIS A 147 -9.10 -2.71 6.00
N ARG A 148 -10.32 -2.17 5.78
CA ARG A 148 -11.29 -1.93 6.87
C ARG A 148 -11.81 -3.23 7.48
N GLU A 149 -12.06 -4.26 6.65
CA GLU A 149 -12.48 -5.58 7.11
C GLU A 149 -11.40 -6.25 7.97
N ALA A 150 -10.14 -6.19 7.53
CA ALA A 150 -9.01 -6.79 8.24
C ALA A 150 -8.65 -6.02 9.53
N ARG A 151 -8.93 -4.71 9.57
CA ARG A 151 -8.66 -3.84 10.73
C ARG A 151 -9.95 -3.13 11.19
N PRO A 152 -10.84 -3.84 11.88
CA PRO A 152 -12.14 -3.29 12.29
C PRO A 152 -12.01 -2.14 13.29
N GLU A 153 -10.93 -2.10 14.06
CA GLU A 153 -10.65 -1.01 15.00
C GLU A 153 -9.72 0.04 14.38
N THR A 154 -10.01 1.33 14.65
CA THR A 154 -9.12 2.43 14.31
C THR A 154 -7.87 2.42 15.20
N GLU A 155 -6.76 3.00 14.73
CA GLU A 155 -5.54 3.14 15.54
C GLU A 155 -5.81 3.95 16.82
N LEU A 156 -6.63 4.99 16.73
CA LEU A 156 -7.07 5.76 17.88
C LEU A 156 -7.78 4.88 18.92
N LYS A 157 -8.77 4.07 18.50
CA LYS A 157 -9.52 3.17 19.38
C LYS A 157 -8.61 2.11 19.99
N ARG A 158 -7.75 1.50 19.19
CA ARG A 158 -6.79 0.49 19.61
C ARG A 158 -5.86 1.03 20.71
N ARG A 159 -5.23 2.20 20.48
CA ARG A 159 -4.33 2.82 21.45
C ARG A 159 -5.06 3.24 22.72
N ARG A 160 -6.24 3.84 22.60
CA ARG A 160 -7.04 4.19 23.77
C ARG A 160 -7.31 2.97 24.66
N ARG A 161 -7.67 1.83 24.06
CA ARG A 161 -7.90 0.59 24.80
C ARG A 161 -6.64 0.03 25.43
N MET A 162 -5.50 0.11 24.74
CA MET A 162 -4.20 -0.32 25.29
C MET A 162 -3.81 0.49 26.54
N VAL A 163 -4.13 1.78 26.58
CA VAL A 163 -3.88 2.66 27.75
C VAL A 163 -4.99 2.51 28.81
N GLY A 164 -6.04 1.72 28.55
CA GLY A 164 -7.15 1.51 29.48
C GLY A 164 -8.10 2.69 29.63
N LEU A 165 -8.12 3.65 28.69
CA LEU A 165 -8.97 4.82 28.78
C LEU A 165 -10.35 4.58 28.17
N THR A 166 -11.39 5.16 28.80
CA THR A 166 -12.70 5.34 28.16
C THR A 166 -12.64 6.50 27.17
N GLN A 167 -13.60 6.57 26.23
CA GLN A 167 -13.70 7.73 25.32
C GLN A 167 -13.87 9.05 26.09
N LYS A 168 -14.62 9.01 27.22
CA LYS A 168 -14.82 10.17 28.08
C LYS A 168 -13.51 10.61 28.73
N ASN A 169 -12.75 9.67 29.32
CA ASN A 169 -11.47 9.98 29.94
C ASN A 169 -10.44 10.51 28.92
N LEU A 170 -10.46 9.96 27.69
CA LEU A 170 -9.62 10.48 26.62
C LEU A 170 -10.02 11.92 26.25
N SER A 171 -11.32 12.21 26.19
CA SER A 171 -11.83 13.57 25.92
C SER A 171 -11.37 14.55 27.00
N GLU A 172 -11.53 14.19 28.27
CA GLU A 172 -11.12 15.02 29.41
C GLU A 172 -9.60 15.28 29.42
N ARG A 173 -8.79 14.27 29.11
CA ARG A 173 -7.32 14.40 29.10
C ARG A 173 -6.78 15.16 27.90
N SER A 174 -7.37 14.97 26.72
CA SER A 174 -6.90 15.56 25.48
C SER A 174 -7.50 16.94 25.19
N GLY A 175 -8.61 17.30 25.86
CA GLY A 175 -9.41 18.48 25.52
C GLY A 175 -10.19 18.35 24.20
N VAL A 176 -10.09 17.21 23.52
CA VAL A 176 -10.81 16.95 22.27
C VAL A 176 -12.24 16.55 22.59
N PRO A 177 -13.28 17.17 21.95
CA PRO A 177 -14.67 16.87 22.26
C PRO A 177 -14.98 15.38 22.11
N LEU A 178 -15.69 14.80 23.07
CA LEU A 178 -16.10 13.39 23.08
C LEU A 178 -16.73 12.94 21.77
N ARG A 179 -17.63 13.77 21.20
CA ARG A 179 -18.29 13.49 19.93
C ARG A 179 -17.29 13.37 18.76
N SER A 180 -16.21 14.16 18.79
CA SER A 180 -15.15 14.06 17.77
C SER A 180 -14.39 12.74 17.89
N ILE A 181 -14.04 12.34 19.11
CA ILE A 181 -13.38 11.05 19.37
C ILE A 181 -14.27 9.89 18.90
N GLN A 182 -15.55 9.91 19.24
CA GLN A 182 -16.52 8.90 18.80
C GLN A 182 -16.58 8.79 17.27
N ARG A 183 -16.66 9.93 16.59
CA ARG A 183 -16.72 9.96 15.11
C ARG A 183 -15.40 9.48 14.47
N TYR A 184 -14.24 9.78 15.05
CA TYR A 184 -12.97 9.25 14.58
C TYR A 184 -12.91 7.73 14.77
N GLU A 185 -13.28 7.21 15.96
CA GLU A 185 -13.24 5.77 16.23
C GLU A 185 -14.27 4.97 15.43
N GLN A 186 -15.34 5.60 14.98
CA GLN A 186 -16.35 5.00 14.10
C GLN A 186 -16.08 5.23 12.61
N ARG A 187 -14.94 5.87 12.27
CA ARG A 187 -14.60 6.27 10.89
C ARG A 187 -15.66 7.16 10.20
N GLN A 188 -16.52 7.81 10.98
CA GLN A 188 -17.48 8.80 10.47
C GLN A 188 -16.81 10.15 10.18
N LYS A 189 -15.63 10.37 10.76
CA LYS A 189 -14.77 11.52 10.51
C LYS A 189 -13.35 11.01 10.31
N ASP A 190 -12.69 11.47 9.25
CA ASP A 190 -11.33 11.08 8.92
C ASP A 190 -10.34 11.79 9.86
N ILE A 191 -9.64 11.04 10.70
CA ILE A 191 -8.62 11.58 11.62
C ILE A 191 -7.44 12.18 10.84
N ASN A 192 -7.17 11.71 9.62
CA ASN A 192 -6.11 12.24 8.77
C ASN A 192 -6.39 13.69 8.30
N LYS A 193 -7.65 14.13 8.40
CA LYS A 193 -8.09 15.51 8.11
C LYS A 193 -8.29 16.34 9.39
N ALA A 194 -7.93 15.80 10.55
CA ALA A 194 -7.95 16.58 11.79
C ALA A 194 -6.84 17.63 11.77
N SER A 195 -7.05 18.72 12.53
CA SER A 195 -5.95 19.67 12.74
C SER A 195 -4.78 18.99 13.44
N PHE A 196 -3.57 19.42 13.15
CA PHE A 196 -2.36 18.91 13.79
C PHE A 196 -2.46 18.98 15.31
N ASP A 197 -2.98 20.09 15.85
CA ASP A 197 -3.18 20.25 17.29
C ASP A 197 -4.09 19.19 17.89
N THR A 198 -5.16 18.80 17.18
CA THR A 198 -6.05 17.71 17.61
C THR A 198 -5.32 16.39 17.68
N VAL A 199 -4.53 16.07 16.65
CA VAL A 199 -3.77 14.79 16.60
C VAL A 199 -2.70 14.76 17.68
N VAL A 200 -1.98 15.86 17.89
CA VAL A 200 -0.97 15.99 18.97
C VAL A 200 -1.61 15.86 20.34
N ALA A 201 -2.73 16.54 20.60
CA ALA A 201 -3.44 16.46 21.87
C ALA A 201 -3.88 15.02 22.21
N LEU A 202 -4.42 14.29 21.22
CA LEU A 202 -4.76 12.88 21.37
C LEU A 202 -3.52 12.02 21.61
N ALA A 203 -2.43 12.26 20.88
CA ALA A 203 -1.19 11.50 21.02
C ALA A 203 -0.57 11.67 22.41
N VAL A 204 -0.52 12.90 22.92
CA VAL A 204 -0.04 13.19 24.27
C VAL A 204 -0.90 12.48 25.32
N ALA A 205 -2.23 12.58 25.22
CA ALA A 205 -3.16 11.94 26.14
C ALA A 205 -3.03 10.39 26.14
N LEU A 206 -2.59 9.82 25.03
CA LEU A 206 -2.39 8.37 24.83
C LEU A 206 -0.94 7.91 25.04
N TYR A 207 -0.06 8.79 25.52
CA TYR A 207 1.38 8.51 25.65
C TYR A 207 2.01 7.99 24.34
N CYS A 208 1.53 8.49 23.21
CA CYS A 208 2.00 8.11 21.89
C CYS A 208 3.15 9.05 21.47
N PRO A 209 4.40 8.59 21.38
CA PRO A 209 5.55 9.46 21.13
C PRO A 209 5.54 10.05 19.71
N ASN A 210 4.87 9.37 18.77
CA ASN A 210 4.71 9.84 17.38
C ASN A 210 3.23 10.00 17.04
N PRO A 211 2.72 11.24 16.91
CA PRO A 211 1.32 11.50 16.55
C PRO A 211 0.86 10.84 15.24
N LEU A 212 1.78 10.63 14.30
CA LEU A 212 1.48 9.96 13.02
C LEU A 212 1.01 8.51 13.20
N GLN A 213 1.30 7.89 14.34
CA GLN A 213 0.82 6.55 14.67
C GLN A 213 -0.69 6.48 14.96
N LEU A 214 -1.35 7.63 15.12
CA LEU A 214 -2.81 7.70 15.23
C LEU A 214 -3.50 7.87 13.88
N MET A 215 -2.73 8.14 12.82
CA MET A 215 -3.27 8.33 11.49
C MET A 215 -3.75 6.99 10.91
N GLU A 216 -4.89 7.01 10.27
CA GLU A 216 -5.39 5.88 9.50
C GLU A 216 -4.73 5.90 8.11
N ARG A 217 -4.05 4.84 7.74
CA ARG A 217 -3.42 4.75 6.41
C ARG A 217 -4.44 4.53 5.29
N VAL A 218 -5.60 4.00 5.65
CA VAL A 218 -6.75 3.86 4.75
C VAL A 218 -7.79 4.91 5.14
N PRO A 219 -8.18 5.79 4.21
CA PRO A 219 -9.16 6.85 4.49
C PRO A 219 -10.49 6.29 4.95
N ALA A 220 -11.19 7.05 5.80
CA ALA A 220 -12.60 6.81 6.06
C ALA A 220 -13.39 6.81 4.74
N ALA A 221 -14.43 5.98 4.65
CA ALA A 221 -15.32 6.00 3.49
C ALA A 221 -15.85 7.43 3.26
N PRO A 222 -16.00 7.89 1.99
CA PRO A 222 -16.59 9.18 1.71
C PRO A 222 -17.97 9.24 2.35
N ASP A 223 -18.24 10.36 3.03
CA ASP A 223 -19.53 10.65 3.66
C ASP A 223 -20.61 10.56 2.56
N GLN A 224 -21.45 9.54 2.62
CA GLN A 224 -22.64 9.45 1.76
C GLN A 224 -23.62 10.51 2.27
N ARG A 225 -23.56 11.70 1.68
CA ARG A 225 -24.61 12.72 1.82
C ARG A 225 -25.60 12.58 0.70
#